data_3a421e4eb191260c96c9bf1d800d4bc5
#
_entry.id   3a421e4eb191260c96c9bf1d800d4bc5
#
_cell.length_a   1.000
_cell.length_b   1.000
_cell.length_c   1.000
_cell.angle_alpha   90.00
_cell.angle_beta   90.00
_cell.angle_gamma   90.00
#
_symmetry.space_group_name_H-M   'P 1'
#
loop_
_entity.id
_entity.type
_entity.pdbx_description
1 polymer ?
#
loop_
_entity_poly.entity_id
_entity_poly.type
_entity_poly.pdbx_seq_one_letter_code
_entity_poly.pdbx_strand_id
1 'polypeptide(L)'
;LFRSVKFQMRNLKELYTQDALDMTSSDLSTQYTMGLLEKFELTFEQYKSLAQYSKSKNIIFMCTPWDKSSADLIETIGVPAFKTASADMTNFDLLEYLVNKNLPLILSTGMSTKEEIDETVEFLTRLNADFALLHCNSTYPAPFKDINLRYLDRLKQYNIPVGYSGHERGIAVSI
;
A
#
# COMPACT_ATOMS: atom_id res chain seq x y z
N LEU A 1 -2.52 21.70 1.79
CA LEU A 1 -2.85 21.24 3.14
C LEU A 1 -2.90 19.71 3.13
N PHE A 2 -2.08 19.07 3.95
CA PHE A 2 -2.12 17.62 4.15
C PHE A 2 -3.47 17.23 4.77
N ARG A 3 -4.17 16.27 4.15
CA ARG A 3 -5.47 15.79 4.63
C ARG A 3 -5.40 14.41 5.26
N SER A 4 -4.34 13.67 5.00
CA SER A 4 -4.14 12.32 5.54
C SER A 4 -2.69 12.05 5.90
N VAL A 5 -2.49 11.10 6.79
CA VAL A 5 -1.20 10.46 7.10
C VAL A 5 -1.36 8.96 6.88
N LYS A 6 -0.33 8.31 6.30
CA LYS A 6 -0.38 6.89 5.99
C LYS A 6 0.78 6.14 6.63
N PHE A 7 0.44 5.05 7.30
CA PHE A 7 1.36 4.07 7.87
C PHE A 7 1.29 2.75 7.10
N GLN A 8 2.05 1.77 7.54
CA GLN A 8 2.03 0.40 7.03
C GLN A 8 2.02 -0.54 8.22
N MET A 9 1.26 -1.62 8.15
CA MET A 9 1.19 -2.66 9.18
C MET A 9 1.43 -4.01 8.54
N ARG A 10 2.21 -4.83 9.17
CA ARG A 10 2.53 -6.18 8.70
C ARG A 10 2.72 -7.15 9.85
N ASN A 11 2.33 -8.38 9.62
CA ASN A 11 2.68 -9.50 10.48
C ASN A 11 3.81 -10.28 9.81
N LEU A 12 5.03 -10.13 10.31
CA LEU A 12 6.21 -10.75 9.70
C LEU A 12 6.10 -12.28 9.62
N LYS A 13 5.38 -12.91 10.56
CA LYS A 13 5.17 -14.37 10.58
C LYS A 13 4.25 -14.87 9.46
N GLU A 14 3.38 -14.02 8.93
CA GLU A 14 2.52 -14.35 7.79
C GLU A 14 3.19 -14.08 6.44
N LEU A 15 4.15 -13.15 6.42
CA LEU A 15 4.78 -12.68 5.19
C LEU A 15 6.08 -13.40 4.83
N TYR A 16 6.79 -13.93 5.83
CA TYR A 16 8.13 -14.46 5.64
C TYR A 16 8.24 -15.91 6.11
N THR A 17 9.13 -16.66 5.46
CA THR A 17 9.47 -18.03 5.86
C THR A 17 10.19 -18.05 7.20
N GLN A 18 10.16 -19.21 7.89
CA GLN A 18 10.83 -19.36 9.19
C GLN A 18 12.33 -19.07 9.11
N ASP A 19 13.00 -19.49 8.04
CA ASP A 19 14.44 -19.25 7.84
C ASP A 19 14.75 -17.73 7.73
N ALA A 20 13.85 -16.96 7.13
CA ALA A 20 13.99 -15.51 7.07
C ALA A 20 13.77 -14.87 8.45
N LEU A 21 12.77 -15.33 9.20
CA LEU A 21 12.48 -14.85 10.56
C LEU A 21 13.63 -15.14 11.53
N ASP A 22 14.23 -16.33 11.44
CA ASP A 22 15.34 -16.75 12.28
C ASP A 22 16.70 -16.16 11.83
N MET A 23 16.69 -15.31 10.78
CA MET A 23 17.90 -14.75 10.17
C MET A 23 18.93 -15.79 9.74
N THR A 24 18.49 -17.03 9.47
CA THR A 24 19.34 -18.15 9.01
C THR A 24 19.40 -18.24 7.48
N SER A 25 18.63 -17.41 6.77
CA SER A 25 18.68 -17.31 5.32
C SER A 25 20.10 -16.99 4.84
N SER A 26 20.56 -17.68 3.80
CA SER A 26 21.84 -17.39 3.15
C SER A 26 21.83 -16.08 2.36
N ASP A 27 20.66 -15.49 2.14
CA ASP A 27 20.49 -14.19 1.47
C ASP A 27 20.69 -13.03 2.46
N LEU A 28 21.83 -12.35 2.32
CA LEU A 28 22.19 -11.18 3.13
C LEU A 28 21.18 -10.02 2.98
N SER A 29 20.54 -9.88 1.82
CA SER A 29 19.55 -8.82 1.62
C SER A 29 18.30 -9.09 2.45
N THR A 30 17.89 -10.34 2.58
CA THR A 30 16.79 -10.78 3.45
C THR A 30 17.11 -10.50 4.92
N GLN A 31 18.29 -10.88 5.41
CA GLN A 31 18.71 -10.62 6.78
C GLN A 31 18.70 -9.12 7.11
N TYR A 32 19.25 -8.29 6.21
CA TYR A 32 19.25 -6.84 6.37
C TYR A 32 17.84 -6.26 6.41
N THR A 33 16.97 -6.71 5.49
CA THR A 33 15.58 -6.27 5.41
C THR A 33 14.79 -6.64 6.65
N MET A 34 14.92 -7.88 7.14
CA MET A 34 14.25 -8.36 8.36
C MET A 34 14.63 -7.52 9.58
N GLY A 35 15.91 -7.26 9.79
CA GLY A 35 16.38 -6.43 10.91
C GLY A 35 15.85 -4.99 10.86
N LEU A 36 15.65 -4.42 9.66
CA LEU A 36 15.02 -3.11 9.51
C LEU A 36 13.52 -3.16 9.81
N LEU A 37 12.81 -4.16 9.31
CA LEU A 37 11.37 -4.30 9.52
C LEU A 37 11.04 -4.45 11.01
N GLU A 38 11.74 -5.33 11.71
CA GLU A 38 11.57 -5.53 13.17
C GLU A 38 11.85 -4.24 13.96
N LYS A 39 12.92 -3.51 13.60
CA LYS A 39 13.30 -2.27 14.26
C LYS A 39 12.24 -1.18 14.18
N PHE A 40 11.51 -1.13 13.06
CA PHE A 40 10.54 -0.07 12.78
C PHE A 40 9.09 -0.52 12.89
N GLU A 41 8.85 -1.75 13.33
CA GLU A 41 7.50 -2.24 13.59
C GLU A 41 6.88 -1.52 14.77
N LEU A 42 5.63 -1.10 14.60
CA LEU A 42 4.83 -0.50 15.67
C LEU A 42 3.90 -1.55 16.27
N THR A 43 3.66 -1.45 17.57
CA THR A 43 2.63 -2.25 18.22
C THR A 43 1.23 -1.77 17.83
N PHE A 44 0.23 -2.63 17.95
CA PHE A 44 -1.17 -2.26 17.66
C PHE A 44 -1.62 -1.06 18.50
N GLU A 45 -1.24 -0.98 19.78
CA GLU A 45 -1.59 0.15 20.63
C GLU A 45 -0.94 1.47 20.17
N GLN A 46 0.25 1.40 19.58
CA GLN A 46 0.87 2.58 18.98
C GLN A 46 0.09 3.03 17.72
N TYR A 47 -0.37 2.11 16.88
CA TYR A 47 -1.24 2.47 15.73
C TYR A 47 -2.55 3.12 16.20
N LYS A 48 -3.21 2.59 17.22
CA LYS A 48 -4.41 3.19 17.81
C LYS A 48 -4.14 4.61 18.33
N SER A 49 -3.04 4.80 19.03
CA SER A 49 -2.62 6.11 19.55
C SER A 49 -2.36 7.11 18.43
N LEU A 50 -1.70 6.68 17.33
CA LEU A 50 -1.45 7.50 16.14
C LEU A 50 -2.76 7.87 15.43
N ALA A 51 -3.71 6.96 15.33
CA ALA A 51 -5.03 7.22 14.75
C ALA A 51 -5.81 8.25 15.58
N GLN A 52 -5.83 8.11 16.89
CA GLN A 52 -6.45 9.07 17.81
C GLN A 52 -5.80 10.45 17.71
N TYR A 53 -4.47 10.51 17.68
CA TYR A 53 -3.74 11.74 17.50
C TYR A 53 -4.05 12.41 16.16
N SER A 54 -4.07 11.65 15.07
CA SER A 54 -4.43 12.15 13.74
C SER A 54 -5.83 12.75 13.74
N LYS A 55 -6.79 12.07 14.35
CA LYS A 55 -8.17 12.56 14.51
C LYS A 55 -8.20 13.88 15.29
N SER A 56 -7.42 14.01 16.37
CA SER A 56 -7.33 15.26 17.15
C SER A 56 -6.77 16.44 16.36
N LYS A 57 -6.03 16.16 15.28
CA LYS A 57 -5.47 17.16 14.34
C LYS A 57 -6.32 17.35 13.09
N ASN A 58 -7.49 16.72 13.02
CA ASN A 58 -8.36 16.73 11.84
C ASN A 58 -7.63 16.20 10.58
N ILE A 59 -6.80 15.17 10.76
CA ILE A 59 -6.07 14.48 9.70
C ILE A 59 -6.59 13.05 9.60
N ILE A 60 -6.89 12.58 8.41
CA ILE A 60 -7.33 11.22 8.14
C ILE A 60 -6.15 10.26 8.39
N PHE A 61 -6.36 9.27 9.24
CA PHE A 61 -5.42 8.17 9.42
C PHE A 61 -5.68 7.10 8.38
N MET A 62 -4.64 6.66 7.69
CA MET A 62 -4.67 5.56 6.73
C MET A 62 -3.55 4.57 7.03
N CYS A 63 -3.74 3.33 6.65
CA CYS A 63 -2.73 2.29 6.81
C CYS A 63 -2.77 1.31 5.63
N THR A 64 -1.59 0.81 5.24
CA THR A 64 -1.44 -0.27 4.27
C THR A 64 -1.31 -1.57 5.04
N PRO A 65 -2.26 -2.52 4.94
CA PRO A 65 -2.04 -3.88 5.38
C PRO A 65 -1.15 -4.61 4.38
N TRP A 66 -0.25 -5.45 4.86
CA TRP A 66 0.55 -6.35 4.05
C TRP A 66 0.07 -7.81 4.11
N ASP A 67 -0.88 -8.08 5.00
CA ASP A 67 -1.44 -9.40 5.29
C ASP A 67 -2.87 -9.27 5.83
N LYS A 68 -3.56 -10.42 5.93
CA LYS A 68 -4.96 -10.46 6.36
C LYS A 68 -5.13 -10.09 7.82
N SER A 69 -4.24 -10.53 8.71
CA SER A 69 -4.33 -10.20 10.14
C SER A 69 -4.10 -8.71 10.38
N SER A 70 -3.18 -8.09 9.65
CA SER A 70 -2.99 -6.63 9.66
C SER A 70 -4.22 -5.89 9.16
N ALA A 71 -4.90 -6.41 8.13
CA ALA A 71 -6.14 -5.82 7.62
C ALA A 71 -7.25 -5.83 8.68
N ASP A 72 -7.39 -6.93 9.44
CA ASP A 72 -8.35 -7.03 10.54
C ASP A 72 -8.10 -5.99 11.62
N LEU A 73 -6.84 -5.85 12.04
CA LEU A 73 -6.45 -4.86 13.04
C LEU A 73 -6.70 -3.43 12.56
N ILE A 74 -6.34 -3.11 11.31
CA ILE A 74 -6.55 -1.79 10.71
C ILE A 74 -8.05 -1.46 10.62
N GLU A 75 -8.89 -2.43 10.27
CA GLU A 75 -10.34 -2.26 10.24
C GLU A 75 -10.88 -1.84 11.62
N THR A 76 -10.39 -2.45 12.71
CA THR A 76 -10.81 -2.10 14.07
C THR A 76 -10.41 -0.68 14.48
N ILE A 77 -9.37 -0.12 13.86
CA ILE A 77 -8.97 1.28 14.06
C ILE A 77 -9.96 2.25 13.42
N GLY A 78 -10.70 1.80 12.39
CA GLY A 78 -11.71 2.60 11.71
C GLY A 78 -11.13 3.49 10.61
N VAL A 79 -10.30 2.92 9.72
CA VAL A 79 -9.79 3.62 8.53
C VAL A 79 -10.92 3.82 7.50
N PRO A 80 -10.89 4.91 6.71
CA PRO A 80 -11.92 5.15 5.70
C PRO A 80 -11.70 4.36 4.39
N ALA A 81 -10.50 3.81 4.19
CA ALA A 81 -10.12 3.04 3.02
C ALA A 81 -8.84 2.25 3.32
N PHE A 82 -8.63 1.14 2.62
CA PHE A 82 -7.35 0.44 2.63
C PHE A 82 -6.44 0.97 1.52
N LYS A 83 -5.17 1.14 1.83
CA LYS A 83 -4.13 1.38 0.83
C LYS A 83 -3.38 0.07 0.58
N THR A 84 -3.22 -0.34 -0.68
CA THR A 84 -2.38 -1.49 -1.02
C THR A 84 -1.03 -1.05 -1.57
N ALA A 85 0.02 -1.79 -1.25
CA ALA A 85 1.35 -1.54 -1.80
C ALA A 85 1.40 -1.93 -3.29
N SER A 86 2.40 -1.39 -4.03
CA SER A 86 2.61 -1.79 -5.42
C SER A 86 2.92 -3.29 -5.57
N ALA A 87 3.58 -3.89 -4.57
CA ALA A 87 3.90 -5.32 -4.56
C ALA A 87 2.65 -6.21 -4.46
N ASP A 88 1.53 -5.70 -3.95
CA ASP A 88 0.29 -6.45 -3.77
C ASP A 88 -0.71 -6.23 -4.92
N MET A 89 -0.31 -5.56 -6.01
CA MET A 89 -1.21 -5.32 -7.13
C MET A 89 -1.77 -6.61 -7.74
N THR A 90 -0.99 -7.67 -7.76
CA THR A 90 -1.37 -9.01 -8.26
C THR A 90 -1.65 -10.01 -7.15
N ASN A 91 -1.74 -9.58 -5.90
CA ASN A 91 -2.06 -10.43 -4.76
C ASN A 91 -3.59 -10.57 -4.61
N PHE A 92 -4.21 -11.32 -5.54
CA PHE A 92 -5.67 -11.46 -5.61
C PHE A 92 -6.29 -12.01 -4.33
N ASP A 93 -5.59 -12.87 -3.60
CA ASP A 93 -6.05 -13.42 -2.33
C ASP A 93 -6.19 -12.32 -1.24
N LEU A 94 -5.22 -11.42 -1.16
CA LEU A 94 -5.31 -10.27 -0.25
C LEU A 94 -6.35 -9.25 -0.76
N LEU A 95 -6.38 -8.97 -2.05
CA LEU A 95 -7.33 -8.00 -2.62
C LEU A 95 -8.78 -8.43 -2.40
N GLU A 96 -9.12 -9.70 -2.65
CA GLU A 96 -10.47 -10.24 -2.37
C GLU A 96 -10.80 -10.13 -0.88
N TYR A 97 -9.85 -10.46 -0.01
CA TYR A 97 -10.04 -10.32 1.43
C TYR A 97 -10.36 -8.89 1.85
N LEU A 98 -9.65 -7.90 1.28
CA LEU A 98 -9.88 -6.48 1.55
C LEU A 98 -11.23 -5.99 0.99
N VAL A 99 -11.62 -6.43 -0.20
CA VAL A 99 -12.94 -6.10 -0.80
C VAL A 99 -14.07 -6.56 0.09
N ASN A 100 -13.97 -7.77 0.65
CA ASN A 100 -15.00 -8.33 1.55
C ASN A 100 -15.19 -7.54 2.85
N LYS A 101 -14.28 -6.62 3.18
CA LYS A 101 -14.44 -5.69 4.32
C LYS A 101 -15.31 -4.46 3.98
N ASN A 102 -15.77 -4.34 2.74
CA ASN A 102 -16.65 -3.27 2.27
C ASN A 102 -16.09 -1.84 2.48
N LEU A 103 -14.78 -1.68 2.41
CA LEU A 103 -14.10 -0.38 2.40
C LEU A 103 -13.46 -0.13 1.04
N PRO A 104 -13.39 1.14 0.59
CA PRO A 104 -12.70 1.48 -0.64
C PRO A 104 -11.22 1.06 -0.63
N LEU A 105 -10.69 0.69 -1.80
CA LEU A 105 -9.28 0.34 -1.98
C LEU A 105 -8.55 1.43 -2.75
N ILE A 106 -7.32 1.74 -2.35
CA ILE A 106 -6.42 2.63 -3.08
C ILE A 106 -5.17 1.83 -3.46
N LEU A 107 -5.04 1.47 -4.74
CA LEU A 107 -3.98 0.59 -5.22
C LEU A 107 -2.85 1.40 -5.90
N SER A 108 -1.58 1.07 -5.58
CA SER A 108 -0.42 1.60 -6.30
C SER A 108 0.04 0.62 -7.37
N THR A 109 0.37 1.14 -8.57
CA THR A 109 0.67 0.33 -9.78
C THR A 109 2.17 0.23 -10.10
N GLY A 110 3.05 0.62 -9.18
CA GLY A 110 4.46 0.89 -9.48
C GLY A 110 5.35 -0.32 -9.78
N MET A 111 4.88 -1.54 -9.54
CA MET A 111 5.64 -2.78 -9.80
C MET A 111 4.93 -3.69 -10.81
N SER A 112 3.93 -3.16 -11.53
CA SER A 112 3.07 -3.97 -12.40
C SER A 112 3.19 -3.55 -13.85
N THR A 113 3.08 -4.52 -14.75
CA THR A 113 2.89 -4.32 -16.17
C THR A 113 1.48 -3.83 -16.47
N LYS A 114 1.24 -3.41 -17.72
CA LYS A 114 -0.11 -3.02 -18.13
C LYS A 114 -1.08 -4.19 -18.03
N GLU A 115 -0.64 -5.36 -18.46
CA GLU A 115 -1.43 -6.60 -18.47
C GLU A 115 -1.85 -7.00 -17.05
N GLU A 116 -0.96 -6.90 -16.08
CA GLU A 116 -1.25 -7.15 -14.66
C GLU A 116 -2.23 -6.13 -14.08
N ILE A 117 -2.13 -4.86 -14.51
CA ILE A 117 -3.09 -3.83 -14.10
C ILE A 117 -4.46 -4.11 -14.72
N ASP A 118 -4.52 -4.48 -16.02
CA ASP A 118 -5.76 -4.84 -16.71
C ASP A 118 -6.47 -5.99 -15.97
N GLU A 119 -5.73 -7.05 -15.64
CA GLU A 119 -6.23 -8.23 -14.94
C GLU A 119 -6.77 -7.88 -13.55
N THR A 120 -6.03 -7.04 -12.81
CA THR A 120 -6.44 -6.60 -11.47
C THR A 120 -7.70 -5.73 -11.53
N VAL A 121 -7.77 -4.82 -12.50
CA VAL A 121 -8.97 -3.97 -12.69
C VAL A 121 -10.17 -4.82 -13.03
N GLU A 122 -10.03 -5.80 -13.94
CA GLU A 122 -11.11 -6.73 -14.27
C GLU A 122 -11.54 -7.53 -13.03
N PHE A 123 -10.60 -8.07 -12.27
CA PHE A 123 -10.86 -8.82 -11.05
C PHE A 123 -11.66 -7.99 -10.03
N LEU A 124 -11.22 -6.78 -9.71
CA LEU A 124 -11.90 -5.90 -8.75
C LEU A 124 -13.28 -5.44 -9.25
N THR A 125 -13.41 -5.21 -10.56
CA THR A 125 -14.70 -4.87 -11.18
C THR A 125 -15.69 -6.01 -11.05
N ARG A 126 -15.28 -7.25 -11.26
CA ARG A 126 -16.14 -8.44 -11.08
C ARG A 126 -16.61 -8.60 -9.62
N LEU A 127 -15.78 -8.19 -8.66
CA LEU A 127 -16.15 -8.17 -7.24
C LEU A 127 -17.00 -6.96 -6.85
N ASN A 128 -17.32 -6.06 -7.80
CA ASN A 128 -18.02 -4.81 -7.55
C ASN A 128 -17.35 -3.95 -6.47
N ALA A 129 -16.01 -3.95 -6.43
CA ALA A 129 -15.22 -3.18 -5.48
C ALA A 129 -15.25 -1.68 -5.79
N ASP A 130 -15.22 -0.85 -4.74
CA ASP A 130 -14.93 0.59 -4.87
C ASP A 130 -13.41 0.78 -4.77
N PHE A 131 -12.77 1.30 -5.82
CA PHE A 131 -11.32 1.44 -5.82
C PHE A 131 -10.79 2.59 -6.68
N ALA A 132 -9.57 3.00 -6.36
CA ALA A 132 -8.79 4.00 -7.09
C ALA A 132 -7.40 3.46 -7.42
N LEU A 133 -6.83 3.89 -8.54
CA LEU A 133 -5.45 3.55 -8.92
C LEU A 133 -4.51 4.75 -8.75
N LEU A 134 -3.32 4.48 -8.24
CA LEU A 134 -2.26 5.48 -8.16
C LEU A 134 -1.11 5.09 -9.07
N HIS A 135 -0.79 5.94 -10.05
CA HIS A 135 0.47 5.84 -10.76
C HIS A 135 1.63 6.00 -9.78
N CYS A 136 2.61 5.12 -9.86
CA CYS A 136 3.71 5.04 -8.92
C CYS A 136 4.97 4.51 -9.61
N ASN A 137 6.14 5.02 -9.23
CA ASN A 137 7.42 4.38 -9.49
C ASN A 137 7.97 3.88 -8.14
N SER A 138 8.25 2.58 -8.03
CA SER A 138 8.65 1.94 -6.77
C SER A 138 10.16 2.03 -6.47
N THR A 139 10.87 2.94 -7.11
CA THR A 139 12.26 3.28 -6.77
C THR A 139 12.29 4.41 -5.73
N TYR A 140 13.17 4.31 -4.73
CA TYR A 140 13.31 5.28 -3.64
C TYR A 140 14.72 5.82 -3.54
N PRO A 141 15.00 7.10 -3.94
CA PRO A 141 14.06 8.02 -4.59
C PRO A 141 13.88 7.70 -6.07
N ALA A 142 12.70 7.99 -6.61
CA ALA A 142 12.43 7.85 -8.04
C ALA A 142 13.18 8.93 -8.86
N PRO A 143 13.98 8.56 -9.88
CA PRO A 143 14.58 9.54 -10.77
C PRO A 143 13.51 10.25 -11.61
N PHE A 144 13.65 11.56 -11.81
CA PHE A 144 12.65 12.34 -12.58
C PHE A 144 12.37 11.79 -13.97
N LYS A 145 13.40 11.27 -14.65
CA LYS A 145 13.30 10.68 -16.01
C LYS A 145 12.39 9.45 -16.06
N ASP A 146 12.19 8.75 -14.93
CA ASP A 146 11.47 7.47 -14.84
C ASP A 146 10.06 7.64 -14.25
N ILE A 147 9.62 8.87 -13.95
CA ILE A 147 8.33 9.14 -13.31
C ILE A 147 7.15 8.93 -14.25
N ASN A 148 7.29 9.29 -15.55
CA ASN A 148 6.28 9.01 -16.58
C ASN A 148 4.85 9.46 -16.23
N LEU A 149 4.63 10.69 -15.75
CA LEU A 149 3.32 11.18 -15.32
C LEU A 149 2.19 11.00 -16.36
N ARG A 150 2.52 10.99 -17.65
CA ARG A 150 1.53 10.73 -18.72
C ARG A 150 0.90 9.34 -18.63
N TYR A 151 1.44 8.44 -17.83
CA TYR A 151 0.81 7.15 -17.59
C TYR A 151 -0.55 7.31 -16.86
N LEU A 152 -0.75 8.42 -16.16
CA LEU A 152 -2.05 8.77 -15.57
C LEU A 152 -3.17 8.79 -16.63
N ASP A 153 -2.86 9.26 -17.85
CA ASP A 153 -3.88 9.30 -18.93
C ASP A 153 -4.27 7.89 -19.39
N ARG A 154 -3.38 6.92 -19.27
CA ARG A 154 -3.72 5.51 -19.49
C ARG A 154 -4.59 4.96 -18.36
N LEU A 155 -4.28 5.26 -17.12
CA LEU A 155 -5.08 4.79 -15.98
C LEU A 155 -6.51 5.38 -16.01
N LYS A 156 -6.70 6.60 -16.49
CA LYS A 156 -8.03 7.21 -16.65
C LYS A 156 -8.96 6.44 -17.60
N GLN A 157 -8.41 5.60 -18.51
CA GLN A 157 -9.19 4.80 -19.43
C GLN A 157 -10.08 3.74 -18.75
N TYR A 158 -9.76 3.39 -17.50
CA TYR A 158 -10.59 2.48 -16.70
C TYR A 158 -11.86 3.13 -16.12
N ASN A 159 -12.05 4.45 -16.28
CA ASN A 159 -13.18 5.21 -15.73
C ASN A 159 -13.35 5.11 -14.21
N ILE A 160 -12.26 5.01 -13.50
CA ILE A 160 -12.18 5.01 -12.03
C ILE A 160 -11.32 6.18 -11.55
N PRO A 161 -11.38 6.57 -10.27
CA PRO A 161 -10.50 7.60 -9.73
C PRO A 161 -9.03 7.22 -9.90
N VAL A 162 -8.22 8.18 -10.36
CA VAL A 162 -6.77 7.99 -10.50
C VAL A 162 -6.00 9.10 -9.79
N GLY A 163 -4.80 8.77 -9.31
CA GLY A 163 -3.92 9.69 -8.63
C GLY A 163 -2.45 9.33 -8.82
N TYR A 164 -1.59 10.04 -8.11
CA TYR A 164 -0.15 9.87 -8.14
C TYR A 164 0.39 9.53 -6.75
N SER A 165 1.29 8.56 -6.68
CA SER A 165 2.06 8.20 -5.48
C SER A 165 3.53 8.45 -5.76
N GLY A 166 4.02 9.65 -5.42
CA GLY A 166 5.39 10.09 -5.71
C GLY A 166 6.40 9.57 -4.70
N HIS A 167 7.58 9.17 -5.20
CA HIS A 167 8.73 8.76 -4.40
C HIS A 167 9.99 9.57 -4.77
N GLU A 168 9.87 10.58 -5.59
CA GLU A 168 10.91 11.53 -5.94
C GLU A 168 11.24 12.48 -4.79
N ARG A 169 12.38 13.14 -4.88
CA ARG A 169 12.77 14.20 -3.94
C ARG A 169 12.14 15.53 -4.34
N GLY A 170 11.69 16.29 -3.35
CA GLY A 170 11.11 17.62 -3.54
C GLY A 170 9.63 17.56 -3.91
N ILE A 171 9.11 18.65 -4.46
CA ILE A 171 7.67 18.86 -4.72
C ILE A 171 7.36 19.13 -6.19
N ALA A 172 8.36 19.18 -7.07
CA ALA A 172 8.21 19.65 -8.45
C ALA A 172 7.28 18.77 -9.31
N VAL A 173 7.08 17.50 -8.96
CA VAL A 173 6.22 16.57 -9.69
C VAL A 173 4.78 16.61 -9.17
N SER A 174 4.61 16.93 -7.89
CA SER A 174 3.31 16.92 -7.22
C SER A 174 2.55 18.24 -7.34
N ILE A 175 3.17 19.28 -7.90
CA ILE A 175 2.59 20.59 -8.18
C ILE A 175 2.06 20.63 -9.61
#